data_1b8d21d0bee2773bbe826c4619c130f5
#
_entry.id   1b8d21d0bee2773bbe826c4619c130f5
#
_cell.length_a   1.000
_cell.length_b   1.000
_cell.length_c   1.000
_cell.angle_alpha   90.00
_cell.angle_beta   90.00
_cell.angle_gamma   90.00
#
_symmetry.space_group_name_H-M   'P 1'
#
loop_
_entity.id
_entity.type
_entity.pdbx_description
1 polymer ?
#
loop_
_entity_poly.entity_id
_entity_poly.type
_entity_poly.pdbx_seq_one_letter_code
_entity_poly.pdbx_strand_id
1 'polypeptide(L)'
;RRLVSEEIARTNPERGTIGNNVKIINTREITNTIIQDDCEISGASKLSDCTILSSENASVFIGTGVICENSIISDGSSIINSVKMQDCFVGEACQIANGFTASQSVFFANSFMANGEACAAFCGPFCASHHKSSLIIGGMFSFYNAGSGTNFSNHAYKMGPMHWGILERGTKTASGSYLLMPATIGAFSVCFGKLMHHPNTTALPFSYLIAEADKMFLVPGRNITTVGLYRDIRKWPRRDMRPQHSQKSIVNFDWLSPFTVGEILRGKKILENLRQASGDNVSSYNYHEYVINASSLRKGIKYYDIALRIYMGAVL
;
A
#
# COMPACT_ATOMS: atom_id res chain seq x y z
N ARG A 1 -15.85 19.85 7.79
CA ARG A 1 -16.26 20.39 6.48
C ARG A 1 -16.09 21.91 6.42
N ARG A 2 -16.65 22.71 7.35
CA ARG A 2 -16.58 24.18 7.35
C ARG A 2 -15.13 24.70 7.24
N LEU A 3 -14.20 24.24 8.08
CA LEU A 3 -12.79 24.64 8.04
C LEU A 3 -12.12 24.33 6.69
N VAL A 4 -12.43 23.19 6.11
CA VAL A 4 -11.90 22.81 4.78
C VAL A 4 -12.46 23.73 3.70
N SER A 5 -13.75 24.06 3.74
CA SER A 5 -14.36 24.99 2.77
C SER A 5 -13.81 26.41 2.91
N GLU A 6 -13.58 26.88 4.14
CA GLU A 6 -12.96 28.19 4.41
C GLU A 6 -11.51 28.23 3.91
N GLU A 7 -10.72 27.16 4.11
CA GLU A 7 -9.35 27.07 3.60
C GLU A 7 -9.32 27.00 2.06
N ILE A 8 -10.20 26.22 1.44
CA ILE A 8 -10.31 26.17 -0.02
C ILE A 8 -10.65 27.55 -0.58
N ALA A 9 -11.62 28.24 0.01
CA ALA A 9 -12.01 29.58 -0.45
C ALA A 9 -10.86 30.59 -0.31
N ARG A 10 -10.02 30.46 0.72
CA ARG A 10 -8.87 31.31 0.95
C ARG A 10 -7.69 31.03 0.00
N THR A 11 -7.47 29.78 -0.35
CA THR A 11 -6.30 29.33 -1.12
C THR A 11 -6.56 29.11 -2.60
N ASN A 12 -7.84 29.11 -3.02
CA ASN A 12 -8.21 28.89 -4.42
C ASN A 12 -8.02 30.18 -5.23
N PRO A 13 -6.98 30.31 -6.06
CA PRO A 13 -6.80 31.49 -6.91
C PRO A 13 -7.86 31.48 -8.03
N GLU A 14 -8.28 32.65 -8.46
CA GLU A 14 -9.21 32.83 -9.59
C GLU A 14 -8.67 32.26 -10.92
N ARG A 15 -7.34 32.05 -11.01
CA ARG A 15 -6.65 31.55 -12.20
C ARG A 15 -5.53 30.59 -11.80
N GLY A 16 -5.19 29.69 -12.71
CA GLY A 16 -3.97 28.87 -12.60
C GLY A 16 -2.72 29.76 -12.55
N THR A 17 -1.67 29.23 -11.92
CA THR A 17 -0.38 29.94 -11.80
C THR A 17 0.75 29.05 -12.29
N ILE A 18 1.79 29.68 -12.86
CA ILE A 18 3.02 28.98 -13.27
C ILE A 18 4.19 29.65 -12.54
N GLY A 19 4.95 28.86 -11.81
CA GLY A 19 6.11 29.27 -11.03
C GLY A 19 7.34 29.55 -11.90
N ASN A 20 8.48 29.74 -11.21
CA ASN A 20 9.76 29.99 -11.86
C ASN A 20 10.38 28.70 -12.41
N ASN A 21 11.22 28.81 -13.44
CA ASN A 21 11.98 27.70 -14.05
C ASN A 21 11.10 26.51 -14.51
N VAL A 22 9.81 26.73 -14.71
CA VAL A 22 8.90 25.70 -15.22
C VAL A 22 9.15 25.48 -16.71
N LYS A 23 9.27 24.21 -17.11
CA LYS A 23 9.37 23.80 -18.52
C LYS A 23 8.09 23.14 -18.96
N ILE A 24 7.46 23.68 -19.99
CA ILE A 24 6.26 23.11 -20.61
C ILE A 24 6.56 22.86 -22.08
N ILE A 25 6.60 21.58 -22.48
CA ILE A 25 7.00 21.19 -23.84
C ILE A 25 5.93 20.27 -24.42
N ASN A 26 5.47 20.57 -25.64
CA ASN A 26 4.53 19.73 -26.40
C ASN A 26 3.30 19.25 -25.58
N THR A 27 2.83 20.05 -24.64
CA THR A 27 1.65 19.74 -23.82
C THR A 27 0.40 20.30 -24.52
N ARG A 28 -0.64 19.47 -24.62
CA ARG A 28 -1.83 19.81 -25.38
C ARG A 28 -2.77 20.76 -24.65
N GLU A 29 -3.02 20.51 -23.35
CA GLU A 29 -4.01 21.28 -22.59
C GLU A 29 -3.58 21.42 -21.13
N ILE A 30 -3.58 22.64 -20.63
CA ILE A 30 -3.42 22.97 -19.21
C ILE A 30 -4.50 24.00 -18.85
N THR A 31 -5.38 23.65 -17.93
CA THR A 31 -6.50 24.50 -17.53
C THR A 31 -6.60 24.56 -16.02
N ASN A 32 -6.76 25.77 -15.46
CA ASN A 32 -6.97 25.99 -14.01
C ASN A 32 -6.01 25.19 -13.12
N THR A 33 -4.72 25.22 -13.44
CA THR A 33 -3.68 24.38 -12.77
C THR A 33 -2.64 25.29 -12.10
N ILE A 34 -2.32 24.99 -10.84
CA ILE A 34 -1.21 25.61 -10.10
C ILE A 34 0.02 24.75 -10.33
N ILE A 35 1.06 25.34 -10.89
CA ILE A 35 2.36 24.70 -11.12
C ILE A 35 3.41 25.48 -10.34
N GLN A 36 4.02 24.86 -9.33
CA GLN A 36 5.10 25.46 -8.57
C GLN A 36 6.44 25.42 -9.32
N ASP A 37 7.46 25.99 -8.73
CA ASP A 37 8.78 26.20 -9.33
C ASP A 37 9.46 24.89 -9.77
N ASP A 38 10.35 24.96 -10.74
CA ASP A 38 11.24 23.87 -11.19
C ASP A 38 10.50 22.59 -11.66
N CYS A 39 9.24 22.71 -12.09
CA CYS A 39 8.46 21.61 -12.65
C CYS A 39 8.77 21.41 -14.14
N GLU A 40 8.81 20.17 -14.58
CA GLU A 40 8.89 19.84 -16.01
C GLU A 40 7.66 19.04 -16.49
N ILE A 41 6.98 19.56 -17.52
CA ILE A 41 5.82 18.95 -18.15
C ILE A 41 6.16 18.76 -19.63
N SER A 42 6.25 17.49 -20.07
CA SER A 42 6.67 17.17 -21.42
C SER A 42 5.73 16.17 -22.09
N GLY A 43 4.91 16.66 -23.03
CA GLY A 43 4.00 15.83 -23.82
C GLY A 43 2.73 15.37 -23.08
N ALA A 44 2.33 16.02 -22.00
CA ALA A 44 1.06 15.71 -21.33
C ALA A 44 -0.13 15.99 -22.26
N SER A 45 -1.15 15.14 -22.18
CA SER A 45 -2.37 15.32 -22.98
C SER A 45 -3.32 16.32 -22.34
N LYS A 46 -3.52 16.25 -21.01
CA LYS A 46 -4.41 17.15 -20.28
C LYS A 46 -4.03 17.26 -18.81
N LEU A 47 -3.96 18.49 -18.31
CA LEU A 47 -3.91 18.82 -16.89
C LEU A 47 -5.02 19.82 -16.60
N SER A 48 -5.98 19.45 -15.74
CA SER A 48 -7.12 20.30 -15.43
C SER A 48 -7.40 20.27 -13.93
N ASP A 49 -7.58 21.44 -13.35
CA ASP A 49 -7.89 21.60 -11.92
C ASP A 49 -6.87 20.91 -11.01
N CYS A 50 -5.59 20.99 -11.38
CA CYS A 50 -4.51 20.32 -10.66
C CYS A 50 -3.69 21.31 -9.82
N THR A 51 -3.09 20.79 -8.75
CA THR A 51 -2.03 21.46 -7.99
C THR A 51 -0.76 20.62 -8.04
N ILE A 52 0.30 21.18 -8.63
CA ILE A 52 1.60 20.52 -8.78
C ILE A 52 2.58 21.22 -7.87
N LEU A 53 2.93 20.56 -6.75
CA LEU A 53 3.88 21.02 -5.75
C LEU A 53 5.28 20.55 -6.17
N SER A 54 6.12 21.47 -6.58
CA SER A 54 7.47 21.19 -7.08
C SER A 54 8.47 22.17 -6.51
N SER A 55 9.73 21.78 -6.44
CA SER A 55 10.81 22.65 -5.94
C SER A 55 12.14 22.21 -6.56
N GLU A 56 13.16 23.07 -6.46
CA GLU A 56 14.51 22.83 -6.98
C GLU A 56 15.10 21.50 -6.50
N ASN A 57 14.92 21.17 -5.21
CA ASN A 57 15.46 19.92 -4.63
C ASN A 57 14.57 18.69 -4.84
N ALA A 58 13.35 18.88 -5.32
CA ALA A 58 12.36 17.81 -5.51
C ALA A 58 11.41 18.15 -6.68
N SER A 59 12.01 18.26 -7.86
CA SER A 59 11.30 18.57 -9.10
C SER A 59 10.26 17.52 -9.44
N VAL A 60 9.07 17.95 -9.88
CA VAL A 60 8.04 17.07 -10.42
C VAL A 60 8.18 16.94 -11.92
N PHE A 61 8.06 15.72 -12.43
CA PHE A 61 8.05 15.44 -13.86
C PHE A 61 6.73 14.84 -14.31
N ILE A 62 6.09 15.47 -15.29
CA ILE A 62 4.87 14.98 -15.93
C ILE A 62 5.15 14.70 -17.40
N GLY A 63 5.07 13.43 -17.77
CA GLY A 63 5.50 12.96 -19.11
C GLY A 63 4.37 12.76 -20.11
N THR A 64 4.73 12.11 -21.19
CA THR A 64 3.92 11.96 -22.40
C THR A 64 2.60 11.23 -22.14
N GLY A 65 1.53 11.79 -22.74
CA GLY A 65 0.20 11.17 -22.77
C GLY A 65 -0.57 11.21 -21.44
N VAL A 66 -0.01 11.84 -20.40
CA VAL A 66 -0.66 11.94 -19.08
C VAL A 66 -1.94 12.75 -19.17
N ILE A 67 -3.01 12.23 -18.56
CA ILE A 67 -4.25 12.92 -18.29
C ILE A 67 -4.44 12.96 -16.78
N CYS A 68 -4.50 14.16 -16.20
CA CYS A 68 -4.69 14.37 -14.78
C CYS A 68 -5.74 15.42 -14.54
N GLU A 69 -6.76 15.09 -13.74
CA GLU A 69 -7.88 15.96 -13.44
C GLU A 69 -8.13 16.02 -11.94
N ASN A 70 -8.44 17.22 -11.42
CA ASN A 70 -8.78 17.46 -10.01
C ASN A 70 -7.86 16.73 -9.03
N SER A 71 -6.55 16.91 -9.19
CA SER A 71 -5.56 16.13 -8.45
C SER A 71 -4.43 16.99 -7.89
N ILE A 72 -3.84 16.52 -6.81
CA ILE A 72 -2.66 17.13 -6.19
C ILE A 72 -1.47 16.20 -6.38
N ILE A 73 -0.38 16.73 -6.92
CA ILE A 73 0.87 16.01 -7.13
C ILE A 73 1.97 16.69 -6.31
N SER A 74 2.60 15.95 -5.41
CA SER A 74 3.61 16.48 -4.49
C SER A 74 5.03 16.27 -5.00
N ASP A 75 5.95 16.93 -4.36
CA ASP A 75 7.37 17.08 -4.66
C ASP A 75 8.07 15.78 -5.03
N GLY A 76 8.96 15.86 -6.00
CA GLY A 76 9.81 14.75 -6.44
C GLY A 76 9.08 13.61 -7.14
N SER A 77 7.79 13.79 -7.43
CA SER A 77 6.99 12.74 -8.07
C SER A 77 7.13 12.74 -9.58
N SER A 78 7.01 11.56 -10.18
CA SER A 78 7.06 11.34 -11.61
C SER A 78 5.79 10.64 -12.11
N ILE A 79 5.08 11.28 -13.04
CA ILE A 79 3.85 10.77 -13.65
C ILE A 79 4.09 10.64 -15.15
N ILE A 80 4.18 9.42 -15.67
CA ILE A 80 4.67 9.22 -17.04
C ILE A 80 3.91 8.16 -17.83
N ASN A 81 4.05 8.22 -19.15
CA ASN A 81 3.63 7.16 -20.05
C ASN A 81 2.13 6.84 -19.98
N SER A 82 1.30 7.81 -20.38
CA SER A 82 -0.15 7.64 -20.56
C SER A 82 -0.92 7.27 -19.30
N VAL A 83 -0.49 7.73 -18.15
CA VAL A 83 -1.25 7.62 -16.89
C VAL A 83 -2.55 8.43 -16.99
N LYS A 84 -3.63 7.90 -16.42
CA LYS A 84 -4.90 8.63 -16.24
C LYS A 84 -5.26 8.68 -14.77
N MET A 85 -5.43 9.89 -14.24
CA MET A 85 -5.81 10.11 -12.83
C MET A 85 -6.93 11.14 -12.71
N GLN A 86 -7.84 10.87 -11.80
CA GLN A 86 -8.91 11.80 -11.42
C GLN A 86 -9.17 11.74 -9.92
N ASP A 87 -9.38 12.90 -9.30
CA ASP A 87 -9.67 13.02 -7.86
C ASP A 87 -8.62 12.32 -6.98
N CYS A 88 -7.34 12.50 -7.30
CA CYS A 88 -6.24 11.79 -6.65
C CYS A 88 -5.32 12.73 -5.87
N PHE A 89 -4.69 12.18 -4.83
CA PHE A 89 -3.53 12.77 -4.16
C PHE A 89 -2.30 11.90 -4.39
N VAL A 90 -1.23 12.49 -4.90
CA VAL A 90 0.06 11.84 -5.09
C VAL A 90 1.06 12.53 -4.17
N GLY A 91 1.53 11.81 -3.17
CA GLY A 91 2.50 12.28 -2.18
C GLY A 91 3.92 12.39 -2.74
N GLU A 92 4.87 12.64 -1.84
CA GLU A 92 6.27 12.91 -2.18
C GLU A 92 6.96 11.71 -2.83
N ALA A 93 7.79 11.98 -3.83
CA ALA A 93 8.66 10.99 -4.47
C ALA A 93 7.93 9.73 -5.01
N CYS A 94 6.67 9.88 -5.38
CA CYS A 94 5.89 8.81 -5.99
C CYS A 94 6.24 8.63 -7.47
N GLN A 95 6.11 7.40 -7.95
CA GLN A 95 6.23 7.07 -9.37
C GLN A 95 4.92 6.43 -9.85
N ILE A 96 4.25 7.06 -10.81
CA ILE A 96 3.04 6.52 -11.44
C ILE A 96 3.27 6.45 -12.93
N ALA A 97 3.13 5.25 -13.53
CA ALA A 97 3.65 5.03 -14.87
C ALA A 97 2.85 4.01 -15.69
N ASN A 98 3.15 4.00 -17.00
CA ASN A 98 2.82 2.93 -17.93
C ASN A 98 1.31 2.63 -17.99
N GLY A 99 0.51 3.66 -18.26
CA GLY A 99 -0.92 3.51 -18.44
C GLY A 99 -1.69 3.13 -17.16
N PHE A 100 -1.09 3.33 -15.98
CA PHE A 100 -1.83 3.16 -14.72
C PHE A 100 -3.05 4.07 -14.68
N THR A 101 -4.18 3.55 -14.20
CA THR A 101 -5.39 4.34 -14.03
C THR A 101 -5.72 4.47 -12.56
N ALA A 102 -6.10 5.67 -12.12
CA ALA A 102 -6.48 5.92 -10.73
C ALA A 102 -7.66 6.86 -10.62
N SER A 103 -8.59 6.55 -9.72
CA SER A 103 -9.68 7.44 -9.36
C SER A 103 -9.91 7.46 -7.85
N GLN A 104 -10.22 8.65 -7.31
CA GLN A 104 -10.58 8.83 -5.89
C GLN A 104 -9.59 8.16 -4.93
N SER A 105 -8.29 8.24 -5.24
CA SER A 105 -7.25 7.49 -4.55
C SER A 105 -6.15 8.38 -4.01
N VAL A 106 -5.51 7.96 -2.93
CA VAL A 106 -4.35 8.63 -2.36
C VAL A 106 -3.14 7.71 -2.34
N PHE A 107 -2.00 8.24 -2.77
CA PHE A 107 -0.71 7.54 -2.82
C PHE A 107 0.31 8.35 -2.01
N PHE A 108 0.71 7.83 -0.85
CA PHE A 108 1.69 8.48 -0.01
C PHE A 108 3.13 8.16 -0.44
N ALA A 109 4.06 8.81 0.22
CA ALA A 109 5.48 8.89 -0.16
C ALA A 109 6.11 7.60 -0.67
N ASN A 110 6.90 7.70 -1.73
CA ASN A 110 7.64 6.62 -2.34
C ASN A 110 6.78 5.45 -2.87
N SER A 111 5.49 5.69 -3.13
CA SER A 111 4.64 4.68 -3.77
C SER A 111 4.96 4.54 -5.25
N PHE A 112 4.97 3.30 -5.75
CA PHE A 112 5.23 2.99 -7.16
C PHE A 112 4.06 2.23 -7.78
N MET A 113 3.32 2.88 -8.67
CA MET A 113 2.15 2.34 -9.36
C MET A 113 2.36 2.31 -10.86
N ALA A 114 2.13 1.17 -11.49
CA ALA A 114 2.23 1.04 -12.94
C ALA A 114 1.37 -0.11 -13.47
N ASN A 115 0.94 -0.01 -14.72
CA ASN A 115 0.29 -1.09 -15.48
C ASN A 115 -0.99 -1.67 -14.86
N GLY A 116 -1.61 -1.03 -13.90
CA GLY A 116 -2.77 -1.52 -13.17
C GLY A 116 -3.83 -0.45 -12.97
N GLU A 117 -4.72 -0.71 -12.01
CA GLU A 117 -5.81 0.17 -11.66
C GLU A 117 -5.95 0.32 -10.14
N ALA A 118 -6.26 1.54 -9.69
CA ALA A 118 -6.67 1.82 -8.33
C ALA A 118 -7.95 2.67 -8.33
N CYS A 119 -8.89 2.32 -7.45
CA CYS A 119 -10.10 3.09 -7.22
C CYS A 119 -10.43 3.10 -5.74
N ALA A 120 -10.69 4.28 -5.16
CA ALA A 120 -10.97 4.46 -3.74
C ALA A 120 -9.91 3.81 -2.82
N ALA A 121 -8.63 3.84 -3.25
CA ALA A 121 -7.52 3.24 -2.54
C ALA A 121 -6.79 4.26 -1.67
N PHE A 122 -6.55 3.91 -0.40
CA PHE A 122 -5.70 4.65 0.51
C PHE A 122 -4.35 3.92 0.60
N CYS A 123 -3.42 4.31 -0.25
CA CYS A 123 -2.07 3.74 -0.29
C CYS A 123 -1.13 4.57 0.58
N GLY A 124 -0.83 4.11 1.78
CA GLY A 124 0.22 4.64 2.65
C GLY A 124 1.60 4.56 1.99
N PRO A 125 2.67 4.95 2.70
CA PRO A 125 4.01 5.02 2.09
C PRO A 125 4.49 3.67 1.55
N PHE A 126 5.35 3.73 0.54
CA PHE A 126 6.03 2.57 -0.04
C PHE A 126 5.11 1.47 -0.57
N CYS A 127 3.89 1.80 -0.98
CA CYS A 127 3.05 0.86 -1.71
C CYS A 127 3.57 0.66 -3.13
N ALA A 128 3.67 -0.59 -3.56
CA ALA A 128 4.14 -0.95 -4.88
C ALA A 128 3.17 -1.89 -5.60
N SER A 129 2.62 -1.42 -6.71
CA SER A 129 1.81 -2.20 -7.65
C SER A 129 2.24 -1.86 -9.07
N HIS A 130 3.31 -2.49 -9.55
CA HIS A 130 3.96 -2.10 -10.81
C HIS A 130 3.95 -3.20 -11.88
N HIS A 131 3.35 -4.34 -11.58
CA HIS A 131 3.14 -5.42 -12.54
C HIS A 131 1.77 -5.29 -13.23
N LYS A 132 1.64 -5.89 -14.41
CA LYS A 132 0.40 -5.86 -15.18
C LYS A 132 -0.77 -6.54 -14.48
N SER A 133 -1.98 -6.08 -14.80
CA SER A 133 -3.26 -6.68 -14.40
C SER A 133 -3.53 -6.70 -12.90
N SER A 134 -2.97 -5.75 -12.14
CA SER A 134 -3.28 -5.60 -10.72
C SER A 134 -4.45 -4.64 -10.53
N LEU A 135 -5.45 -5.07 -9.75
CA LEU A 135 -6.60 -4.26 -9.35
C LEU A 135 -6.53 -3.99 -7.85
N ILE A 136 -6.58 -2.71 -7.47
CA ILE A 136 -6.60 -2.24 -6.09
C ILE A 136 -7.84 -1.38 -5.90
N ILE A 137 -8.96 -2.03 -5.61
CA ILE A 137 -10.28 -1.40 -5.53
C ILE A 137 -10.74 -1.37 -4.08
N GLY A 138 -10.72 -0.20 -3.48
CA GLY A 138 -11.20 0.04 -2.12
C GLY A 138 -10.31 -0.59 -1.04
N GLY A 139 -9.71 0.22 -0.19
CA GLY A 139 -8.97 -0.31 0.94
C GLY A 139 -7.80 0.55 1.40
N MET A 140 -7.21 0.12 2.51
CA MET A 140 -6.04 0.76 3.13
C MET A 140 -4.82 -0.15 3.03
N PHE A 141 -3.73 0.43 2.59
CA PHE A 141 -2.47 -0.27 2.35
C PHE A 141 -1.30 0.55 2.91
N SER A 142 -0.22 -0.09 3.32
CA SER A 142 1.01 0.59 3.71
C SER A 142 2.20 -0.34 3.53
N PHE A 143 3.29 0.12 2.92
CA PHE A 143 4.45 -0.71 2.58
C PHE A 143 4.05 -2.01 1.86
N TYR A 144 2.95 -1.97 1.17
CA TYR A 144 2.35 -3.09 0.47
C TYR A 144 3.05 -3.38 -0.84
N ASN A 145 3.17 -4.66 -1.19
CA ASN A 145 3.70 -5.07 -2.48
C ASN A 145 2.76 -6.06 -3.19
N ALA A 146 2.12 -5.59 -4.24
CA ALA A 146 1.25 -6.39 -5.09
C ALA A 146 2.04 -7.26 -6.06
N GLY A 147 1.77 -8.55 -6.07
CA GLY A 147 2.21 -9.45 -7.15
C GLY A 147 1.44 -9.20 -8.45
N SER A 148 2.00 -9.64 -9.56
CA SER A 148 1.33 -9.54 -10.87
C SER A 148 -0.05 -10.19 -10.85
N GLY A 149 -1.05 -9.54 -11.42
CA GLY A 149 -2.42 -10.06 -11.47
C GLY A 149 -3.11 -10.13 -10.10
N THR A 150 -2.61 -9.44 -9.09
CA THR A 150 -3.32 -9.30 -7.81
C THR A 150 -4.69 -8.68 -8.04
N ASN A 151 -5.72 -9.32 -7.51
CA ASN A 151 -7.07 -8.80 -7.55
C ASN A 151 -7.56 -8.53 -6.12
N PHE A 152 -7.59 -7.25 -5.75
CA PHE A 152 -8.16 -6.74 -4.53
C PHE A 152 -9.48 -6.04 -4.87
N SER A 153 -10.50 -6.84 -5.21
CA SER A 153 -11.85 -6.39 -5.54
C SER A 153 -12.85 -7.55 -5.50
N ASN A 154 -14.16 -7.26 -5.43
CA ASN A 154 -15.20 -8.29 -5.51
C ASN A 154 -15.84 -8.42 -6.91
N HIS A 155 -15.32 -7.72 -7.92
CA HIS A 155 -15.94 -7.66 -9.25
C HIS A 155 -16.05 -9.04 -9.91
N ALA A 156 -15.01 -9.88 -9.84
CA ALA A 156 -15.00 -11.17 -10.50
C ALA A 156 -15.99 -12.17 -9.89
N TYR A 157 -16.36 -11.99 -8.64
CA TYR A 157 -17.26 -12.92 -7.94
C TYR A 157 -18.70 -12.41 -7.86
N LYS A 158 -18.97 -11.17 -8.25
CA LYS A 158 -20.29 -10.53 -8.12
C LYS A 158 -20.84 -10.63 -6.68
N MET A 159 -19.98 -10.56 -5.69
CA MET A 159 -20.29 -10.76 -4.28
C MET A 159 -20.81 -9.49 -3.60
N GLY A 160 -21.59 -8.69 -4.32
CA GLY A 160 -22.19 -7.46 -3.79
C GLY A 160 -21.27 -6.24 -3.89
N PRO A 161 -21.71 -5.11 -3.33
CA PRO A 161 -21.05 -3.81 -3.52
C PRO A 161 -19.86 -3.57 -2.59
N MET A 162 -19.52 -4.50 -1.69
CA MET A 162 -18.48 -4.28 -0.70
C MET A 162 -17.11 -4.52 -1.31
N HIS A 163 -16.36 -3.43 -1.50
CA HIS A 163 -14.99 -3.42 -2.02
C HIS A 163 -14.07 -2.70 -1.03
N TRP A 164 -14.01 -3.19 0.22
CA TRP A 164 -13.22 -2.55 1.25
C TRP A 164 -12.43 -3.58 2.05
N GLY A 165 -11.18 -3.26 2.34
CA GLY A 165 -10.35 -4.10 3.19
C GLY A 165 -9.10 -3.36 3.67
N ILE A 166 -8.32 -4.02 4.52
CA ILE A 166 -7.07 -3.51 5.05
C ILE A 166 -5.99 -4.55 4.82
N LEU A 167 -4.96 -4.15 4.12
CA LEU A 167 -3.68 -4.87 4.10
C LEU A 167 -2.71 -4.09 4.96
N GLU A 168 -2.51 -4.56 6.18
CA GLU A 168 -1.65 -3.88 7.14
C GLU A 168 -0.21 -3.82 6.63
N ARG A 169 0.56 -2.98 7.29
CA ARG A 169 1.94 -2.64 6.94
C ARG A 169 2.78 -3.83 6.49
N GLY A 170 3.46 -3.68 5.36
CA GLY A 170 4.41 -4.66 4.85
C GLY A 170 3.80 -5.94 4.28
N THR A 171 2.48 -6.00 4.15
CA THR A 171 1.78 -7.13 3.54
C THR A 171 2.14 -7.28 2.07
N LYS A 172 2.13 -8.51 1.59
CA LYS A 172 2.37 -8.85 0.18
C LYS A 172 1.32 -9.80 -0.35
N THR A 173 1.08 -9.67 -1.64
CA THR A 173 0.34 -10.70 -2.40
C THR A 173 1.25 -11.33 -3.43
N ALA A 174 1.20 -12.64 -3.54
CA ALA A 174 1.87 -13.37 -4.61
C ALA A 174 1.17 -13.12 -5.97
N SER A 175 1.80 -13.50 -7.06
CA SER A 175 1.19 -13.37 -8.39
C SER A 175 -0.11 -14.15 -8.48
N GLY A 176 -1.13 -13.52 -9.07
CA GLY A 176 -2.47 -14.10 -9.22
C GLY A 176 -3.27 -14.24 -7.91
N SER A 177 -2.81 -13.61 -6.83
CA SER A 177 -3.57 -13.64 -5.57
C SER A 177 -4.88 -12.87 -5.69
N TYR A 178 -5.90 -13.43 -5.07
CA TYR A 178 -7.23 -12.86 -5.00
C TYR A 178 -7.69 -12.80 -3.54
N LEU A 179 -8.21 -11.67 -3.10
CA LEU A 179 -8.73 -11.49 -1.75
C LEU A 179 -10.21 -11.13 -1.81
N LEU A 180 -11.05 -11.96 -1.21
CA LEU A 180 -12.48 -11.69 -1.10
C LEU A 180 -12.75 -10.66 -0.01
N MET A 181 -13.46 -9.59 -0.37
CA MET A 181 -13.80 -8.50 0.54
C MET A 181 -15.08 -8.79 1.36
N PRO A 182 -15.19 -8.28 2.58
CA PRO A 182 -14.17 -7.53 3.32
C PRO A 182 -12.98 -8.41 3.72
N ALA A 183 -11.78 -7.83 3.71
CA ALA A 183 -10.55 -8.53 4.09
C ALA A 183 -9.72 -7.66 5.04
N THR A 184 -9.14 -8.26 6.08
CA THR A 184 -8.17 -7.60 6.95
C THR A 184 -6.98 -8.53 7.16
N ILE A 185 -5.84 -8.17 6.61
CA ILE A 185 -4.62 -9.00 6.65
C ILE A 185 -3.62 -8.36 7.60
N GLY A 186 -3.19 -9.11 8.60
CA GLY A 186 -2.24 -8.66 9.62
C GLY A 186 -0.88 -8.29 9.05
N ALA A 187 -0.19 -7.40 9.76
CA ALA A 187 1.07 -6.79 9.32
C ALA A 187 2.12 -7.82 8.86
N PHE A 188 2.85 -7.46 7.81
CA PHE A 188 3.95 -8.27 7.24
C PHE A 188 3.56 -9.69 6.80
N SER A 189 2.28 -9.95 6.59
CA SER A 189 1.79 -11.23 6.08
C SER A 189 1.93 -11.35 4.57
N VAL A 190 1.89 -12.58 4.06
CA VAL A 190 1.98 -12.86 2.63
C VAL A 190 0.79 -13.74 2.21
N CYS A 191 0.05 -13.30 1.20
CA CYS A 191 -1.12 -13.99 0.67
C CYS A 191 -0.76 -14.75 -0.61
N PHE A 192 -1.16 -16.01 -0.70
CA PHE A 192 -0.95 -16.88 -1.85
C PHE A 192 -2.27 -17.48 -2.32
N GLY A 193 -2.53 -17.39 -3.61
CA GLY A 193 -3.71 -17.98 -4.23
C GLY A 193 -4.99 -17.16 -4.02
N LYS A 194 -6.14 -17.80 -4.18
CA LYS A 194 -7.46 -17.17 -4.11
C LYS A 194 -8.07 -17.35 -2.73
N LEU A 195 -7.99 -16.34 -1.89
CA LEU A 195 -8.57 -16.31 -0.54
C LEU A 195 -10.06 -16.02 -0.64
N MET A 196 -10.89 -17.06 -0.62
CA MET A 196 -12.33 -17.02 -0.94
C MET A 196 -13.23 -16.81 0.29
N HIS A 197 -12.67 -16.77 1.48
CA HIS A 197 -13.43 -16.54 2.72
C HIS A 197 -12.89 -15.26 3.36
N HIS A 198 -13.67 -14.26 3.53
CA HIS A 198 -13.36 -12.94 4.11
C HIS A 198 -12.21 -12.97 5.13
N PRO A 199 -10.94 -12.91 4.70
CA PRO A 199 -9.82 -13.15 5.59
C PRO A 199 -9.71 -12.06 6.65
N ASN A 200 -9.57 -12.48 7.91
CA ASN A 200 -9.24 -11.60 9.03
C ASN A 200 -8.11 -12.24 9.86
N THR A 201 -6.92 -11.68 9.74
CA THR A 201 -5.71 -12.17 10.42
C THR A 201 -4.95 -11.06 11.14
N THR A 202 -5.62 -9.98 11.53
CA THR A 202 -5.02 -8.85 12.24
C THR A 202 -4.19 -9.32 13.44
N ALA A 203 -4.76 -10.18 14.29
CA ALA A 203 -4.08 -10.70 15.48
C ALA A 203 -3.01 -11.77 15.19
N LEU A 204 -2.73 -12.09 13.92
CA LEU A 204 -1.75 -13.08 13.53
C LEU A 204 -0.78 -12.49 12.47
N PRO A 205 -0.02 -11.43 12.83
CA PRO A 205 0.89 -10.77 11.88
C PRO A 205 2.01 -11.70 11.44
N PHE A 206 2.74 -11.32 10.40
CA PHE A 206 3.86 -12.08 9.82
C PHE A 206 3.47 -13.48 9.32
N SER A 207 2.20 -13.71 9.04
CA SER A 207 1.70 -15.02 8.64
C SER A 207 1.76 -15.24 7.13
N TYR A 208 1.79 -16.50 6.72
CA TYR A 208 1.45 -16.89 5.36
C TYR A 208 0.01 -17.37 5.32
N LEU A 209 -0.76 -16.80 4.40
CA LEU A 209 -2.11 -17.24 4.07
C LEU A 209 -2.05 -17.93 2.71
N ILE A 210 -2.40 -19.21 2.68
CA ILE A 210 -2.25 -20.03 1.49
C ILE A 210 -3.61 -20.65 1.16
N ALA A 211 -4.15 -20.29 0.00
CA ALA A 211 -5.32 -20.96 -0.54
C ALA A 211 -4.89 -22.16 -1.38
N GLU A 212 -5.35 -23.34 -1.01
CA GLU A 212 -5.08 -24.59 -1.70
C GLU A 212 -6.39 -25.40 -1.82
N ALA A 213 -6.86 -25.60 -3.04
CA ALA A 213 -8.20 -26.11 -3.34
C ALA A 213 -9.28 -25.33 -2.55
N ASP A 214 -10.12 -26.01 -1.78
CA ASP A 214 -11.21 -25.42 -1.00
C ASP A 214 -10.81 -25.04 0.44
N LYS A 215 -9.52 -25.10 0.75
CA LYS A 215 -9.00 -24.85 2.11
C LYS A 215 -8.11 -23.62 2.15
N MET A 216 -8.20 -22.90 3.24
CA MET A 216 -7.25 -21.81 3.58
C MET A 216 -6.34 -22.27 4.70
N PHE A 217 -5.05 -22.33 4.42
CA PHE A 217 -4.02 -22.63 5.41
C PHE A 217 -3.42 -21.33 5.96
N LEU A 218 -3.23 -21.30 7.27
CA LEU A 218 -2.53 -20.23 7.95
C LEU A 218 -1.24 -20.77 8.58
N VAL A 219 -0.13 -20.09 8.31
CA VAL A 219 1.18 -20.41 8.87
C VAL A 219 1.66 -19.23 9.71
N PRO A 220 1.31 -19.19 11.02
CA PRO A 220 1.53 -18.03 11.87
C PRO A 220 3.03 -17.68 12.02
N GLY A 221 3.35 -16.38 11.97
CA GLY A 221 4.68 -15.87 12.20
C GLY A 221 5.75 -16.30 11.18
N ARG A 222 5.36 -17.02 10.12
CA ARG A 222 6.31 -17.62 9.16
C ARG A 222 7.23 -16.60 8.52
N ASN A 223 6.74 -15.42 8.23
CA ASN A 223 7.53 -14.38 7.55
C ASN A 223 8.66 -13.82 8.40
N ILE A 224 8.61 -13.92 9.74
CA ILE A 224 9.67 -13.48 10.66
C ILE A 224 11.03 -14.12 10.33
N THR A 225 11.04 -15.33 9.81
CA THR A 225 12.27 -16.09 9.52
C THR A 225 12.66 -16.06 8.05
N THR A 226 12.03 -15.23 7.24
CA THR A 226 12.31 -15.17 5.79
C THR A 226 13.32 -14.10 5.43
N VAL A 227 14.23 -14.42 4.53
CA VAL A 227 15.16 -13.45 3.93
C VAL A 227 14.40 -12.30 3.28
N GLY A 228 13.20 -12.58 2.74
CA GLY A 228 12.34 -11.59 2.08
C GLY A 228 11.95 -10.43 2.99
N LEU A 229 11.58 -10.71 4.24
CA LEU A 229 11.24 -9.68 5.21
C LEU A 229 12.44 -8.77 5.51
N TYR A 230 13.57 -9.36 5.87
CA TYR A 230 14.78 -8.60 6.22
C TYR A 230 15.33 -7.79 5.05
N ARG A 231 15.26 -8.35 3.84
CA ARG A 231 15.59 -7.59 2.63
C ARG A 231 14.74 -6.34 2.48
N ASP A 232 13.43 -6.44 2.70
CA ASP A 232 12.52 -5.32 2.51
C ASP A 232 12.68 -4.24 3.59
N ILE A 233 12.80 -4.65 4.85
CA ILE A 233 13.07 -3.73 5.97
C ILE A 233 14.33 -2.89 5.72
N ARG A 234 15.39 -3.51 5.20
CA ARG A 234 16.64 -2.81 4.86
C ARG A 234 16.54 -1.96 3.60
N LYS A 235 15.66 -2.33 2.69
CA LYS A 235 15.50 -1.70 1.39
C LYS A 235 14.73 -0.38 1.48
N TRP A 236 13.67 -0.33 2.27
CA TRP A 236 12.80 0.85 2.33
C TRP A 236 13.53 2.14 2.72
N PRO A 237 14.31 2.21 3.82
CA PRO A 237 15.05 3.43 4.16
C PRO A 237 16.05 3.85 3.06
N ARG A 238 16.65 2.87 2.38
CA ARG A 238 17.62 3.14 1.30
C ARG A 238 16.98 3.62 0.00
N ARG A 239 15.68 3.43 -0.15
CA ARG A 239 14.88 3.83 -1.31
C ARG A 239 13.99 5.04 -1.02
N ASP A 240 14.18 5.67 0.11
CA ASP A 240 13.51 6.94 0.38
C ASP A 240 14.14 8.02 -0.52
N MET A 241 13.35 8.43 -1.51
CA MET A 241 13.76 9.42 -2.51
C MET A 241 13.40 10.85 -2.12
N ARG A 242 12.80 11.03 -0.95
CA ARG A 242 12.45 12.36 -0.44
C ARG A 242 13.71 13.12 0.01
N PRO A 243 13.84 14.41 -0.29
CA PRO A 243 14.96 15.21 0.21
C PRO A 243 14.95 15.24 1.75
N GLN A 244 16.12 14.98 2.37
CA GLN A 244 16.23 14.83 3.83
C GLN A 244 15.75 16.04 4.66
N HIS A 245 15.85 17.24 4.10
CA HIS A 245 15.54 18.48 4.84
C HIS A 245 14.18 19.10 4.51
N SER A 246 13.40 18.51 3.60
CA SER A 246 12.10 19.05 3.16
C SER A 246 10.98 18.01 3.15
N GLN A 247 11.12 16.94 3.91
CA GLN A 247 10.09 15.90 4.02
C GLN A 247 8.80 16.46 4.65
N LYS A 248 7.70 16.37 3.93
CA LYS A 248 6.37 16.83 4.38
C LYS A 248 5.61 15.75 5.13
N SER A 249 5.88 14.48 4.82
CA SER A 249 5.20 13.33 5.43
C SER A 249 6.15 12.55 6.35
N ILE A 250 5.60 12.08 7.48
CA ILE A 250 6.34 11.24 8.42
C ILE A 250 6.23 9.79 7.96
N VAL A 251 7.39 9.15 7.74
CA VAL A 251 7.49 7.72 7.42
C VAL A 251 8.32 7.03 8.49
N ASN A 252 7.70 6.13 9.23
CA ASN A 252 8.40 5.28 10.19
C ASN A 252 8.82 3.98 9.50
N PHE A 253 10.07 3.56 9.65
CA PHE A 253 10.63 2.33 9.07
C PHE A 253 10.70 1.16 10.04
N ASP A 254 10.34 1.35 11.29
CA ASP A 254 10.39 0.29 12.31
C ASP A 254 9.39 -0.82 11.99
N TRP A 255 9.89 -2.02 11.81
CA TRP A 255 9.07 -3.19 11.53
C TRP A 255 8.43 -3.79 12.78
N LEU A 256 9.11 -3.67 13.92
CA LEU A 256 8.55 -3.94 15.23
C LEU A 256 8.23 -2.60 15.92
N SER A 257 6.98 -2.34 16.09
CA SER A 257 6.45 -1.17 16.79
C SER A 257 5.54 -1.63 17.92
N PRO A 258 5.16 -0.78 18.87
CA PRO A 258 4.19 -1.14 19.91
C PRO A 258 2.91 -1.77 19.34
N PHE A 259 2.45 -1.30 18.18
CA PHE A 259 1.29 -1.88 17.48
C PHE A 259 1.55 -3.32 17.04
N THR A 260 2.60 -3.55 16.24
CA THR A 260 2.91 -4.90 15.74
C THR A 260 3.24 -5.89 16.85
N VAL A 261 3.89 -5.42 17.91
CA VAL A 261 4.21 -6.23 19.10
C VAL A 261 2.94 -6.57 19.88
N GLY A 262 1.99 -5.65 20.00
CA GLY A 262 0.68 -5.90 20.58
C GLY A 262 -0.08 -7.01 19.83
N GLU A 263 -0.05 -7.00 18.50
CA GLU A 263 -0.65 -8.06 17.69
C GLU A 263 0.09 -9.40 17.85
N ILE A 264 1.43 -9.39 17.91
CA ILE A 264 2.24 -10.59 18.18
C ILE A 264 1.85 -11.22 19.52
N LEU A 265 1.69 -10.43 20.58
CA LEU A 265 1.25 -10.91 21.90
C LEU A 265 -0.13 -11.55 21.84
N ARG A 266 -1.09 -10.89 21.17
CA ARG A 266 -2.44 -11.43 20.94
C ARG A 266 -2.39 -12.73 20.15
N GLY A 267 -1.63 -12.76 19.06
CA GLY A 267 -1.47 -13.93 18.22
C GLY A 267 -0.85 -15.12 18.94
N LYS A 268 0.20 -14.88 19.74
CA LYS A 268 0.79 -15.91 20.57
C LYS A 268 -0.23 -16.52 21.53
N LYS A 269 -1.00 -15.69 22.22
CA LYS A 269 -2.06 -16.16 23.13
C LYS A 269 -3.13 -16.97 22.40
N ILE A 270 -3.53 -16.56 21.21
CA ILE A 270 -4.48 -17.33 20.37
C ILE A 270 -3.93 -18.72 20.08
N LEU A 271 -2.67 -18.84 19.65
CA LEU A 271 -2.05 -20.11 19.33
C LEU A 271 -1.91 -21.01 20.56
N GLU A 272 -1.54 -20.45 21.71
CA GLU A 272 -1.45 -21.17 22.99
C GLU A 272 -2.83 -21.68 23.43
N ASN A 273 -3.87 -20.87 23.33
CA ASN A 273 -5.24 -21.27 23.65
C ASN A 273 -5.75 -22.39 22.74
N LEU A 274 -5.50 -22.32 21.42
CA LEU A 274 -5.85 -23.38 20.48
C LEU A 274 -5.18 -24.71 20.84
N ARG A 275 -3.89 -24.64 21.18
CA ARG A 275 -3.11 -25.81 21.64
C ARG A 275 -3.69 -26.39 22.94
N GLN A 276 -4.00 -25.54 23.90
CA GLN A 276 -4.56 -25.97 25.19
C GLN A 276 -5.95 -26.61 25.03
N ALA A 277 -6.79 -26.03 24.19
CA ALA A 277 -8.17 -26.51 23.99
C ALA A 277 -8.24 -27.85 23.23
N SER A 278 -7.36 -28.09 22.25
CA SER A 278 -7.41 -29.26 21.37
C SER A 278 -6.32 -30.31 21.70
N GLY A 279 -5.38 -29.98 22.57
CA GLY A 279 -4.24 -30.86 22.93
C GLY A 279 -3.13 -30.88 21.88
N ASP A 280 -2.06 -31.63 22.19
CA ASP A 280 -0.85 -31.72 21.35
C ASP A 280 -0.89 -32.84 20.29
N ASN A 281 -1.83 -33.77 20.42
CA ASN A 281 -1.89 -34.99 19.59
C ASN A 281 -2.74 -34.84 18.31
N VAL A 282 -3.11 -33.63 17.96
CA VAL A 282 -3.85 -33.32 16.73
C VAL A 282 -2.91 -33.02 15.58
N SER A 283 -3.32 -33.33 14.35
CA SER A 283 -2.56 -33.01 13.13
C SER A 283 -2.69 -31.55 12.73
N SER A 284 -3.82 -30.92 13.06
CA SER A 284 -4.14 -29.53 12.73
C SER A 284 -5.12 -28.92 13.72
N TYR A 285 -5.19 -27.59 13.71
CA TYR A 285 -6.12 -26.78 14.49
C TYR A 285 -6.95 -25.92 13.53
N ASN A 286 -8.20 -25.66 13.86
CA ASN A 286 -9.05 -24.72 13.15
C ASN A 286 -9.06 -23.38 13.88
N TYR A 287 -8.82 -22.30 13.15
CA TYR A 287 -8.96 -20.93 13.61
C TYR A 287 -9.83 -20.17 12.62
N HIS A 288 -11.10 -19.95 12.99
CA HIS A 288 -12.13 -19.51 12.04
C HIS A 288 -12.18 -20.49 10.85
N GLU A 289 -11.99 -19.97 9.64
CA GLU A 289 -12.02 -20.72 8.39
C GLU A 289 -10.62 -21.22 7.97
N TYR A 290 -9.60 -20.99 8.80
CA TYR A 290 -8.23 -21.41 8.51
C TYR A 290 -7.86 -22.71 9.17
N VAL A 291 -7.10 -23.50 8.45
CA VAL A 291 -6.41 -24.68 8.98
C VAL A 291 -4.97 -24.31 9.34
N ILE A 292 -4.60 -24.56 10.57
CA ILE A 292 -3.23 -24.39 11.07
C ILE A 292 -2.65 -25.78 11.36
N ASN A 293 -1.68 -26.23 10.59
CA ASN A 293 -1.01 -27.50 10.88
C ASN A 293 -0.32 -27.47 12.23
N ALA A 294 -0.31 -28.57 12.97
CA ALA A 294 0.25 -28.67 14.32
C ALA A 294 1.72 -28.22 14.39
N SER A 295 2.51 -28.56 13.37
CA SER A 295 3.90 -28.09 13.27
C SER A 295 3.99 -26.56 13.06
N SER A 296 3.07 -25.98 12.27
CA SER A 296 2.99 -24.55 12.00
C SER A 296 2.60 -23.77 13.24
N LEU A 297 1.65 -24.28 14.02
CA LEU A 297 1.24 -23.67 15.28
C LEU A 297 2.42 -23.61 16.27
N ARG A 298 3.09 -24.75 16.51
CA ARG A 298 4.24 -24.81 17.41
C ARG A 298 5.40 -23.88 16.98
N LYS A 299 5.67 -23.82 15.68
CA LYS A 299 6.67 -22.89 15.11
C LYS A 299 6.23 -21.44 15.24
N GLY A 300 4.95 -21.15 15.01
CA GLY A 300 4.37 -19.81 15.14
C GLY A 300 4.57 -19.21 16.53
N ILE A 301 4.30 -19.98 17.58
CA ILE A 301 4.57 -19.55 18.97
C ILE A 301 6.04 -19.20 19.14
N LYS A 302 6.98 -20.06 18.67
CA LYS A 302 8.43 -19.79 18.75
C LYS A 302 8.84 -18.55 17.95
N TYR A 303 8.27 -18.33 16.78
CA TYR A 303 8.59 -17.17 15.94
C TYR A 303 8.14 -15.87 16.62
N TYR A 304 6.96 -15.87 17.22
CA TYR A 304 6.49 -14.74 18.01
C TYR A 304 7.37 -14.48 19.23
N ASP A 305 7.83 -15.51 19.95
CA ASP A 305 8.81 -15.35 21.03
C ASP A 305 10.11 -14.72 20.56
N ILE A 306 10.62 -15.12 19.40
CA ILE A 306 11.83 -14.52 18.81
C ILE A 306 11.60 -13.03 18.52
N ALA A 307 10.46 -12.67 17.89
CA ALA A 307 10.16 -11.27 17.59
C ALA A 307 10.02 -10.41 18.84
N LEU A 308 9.39 -10.94 19.90
CA LEU A 308 9.28 -10.26 21.20
C LEU A 308 10.64 -10.02 21.83
N ARG A 309 11.55 -11.01 21.81
CA ARG A 309 12.91 -10.86 22.32
C ARG A 309 13.73 -9.85 21.53
N ILE A 310 13.58 -9.83 20.18
CA ILE A 310 14.23 -8.82 19.33
C ILE A 310 13.76 -7.44 19.70
N TYR A 311 12.45 -7.25 19.86
CA TYR A 311 11.87 -5.96 20.25
C TYR A 311 12.37 -5.50 21.61
N MET A 312 12.30 -6.36 22.63
CA MET A 312 12.80 -6.03 23.98
C MET A 312 14.29 -5.67 23.97
N GLY A 313 15.12 -6.42 23.23
CA GLY A 313 16.55 -6.11 23.13
C GLY A 313 16.89 -4.85 22.32
N ALA A 314 15.94 -4.31 21.55
CA ALA A 314 16.12 -3.06 20.84
C ALA A 314 15.63 -1.84 21.66
N VAL A 315 14.80 -2.05 22.68
CA VAL A 315 14.24 -0.99 23.53
C VAL A 315 15.04 -0.79 24.80
N LEU A 316 15.76 -1.84 25.27
CA LEU A 316 16.67 -1.78 26.40
C LEU A 316 18.05 -1.26 25.96
#